data_4b72ea4031f303482e050e1d117be94f
#
_entry.id   4b72ea4031f303482e050e1d117be94f
#
_cell.length_a   1.000
_cell.length_b   1.000
_cell.length_c   1.000
_cell.angle_alpha   90.00
_cell.angle_beta   90.00
_cell.angle_gamma   90.00
#
_symmetry.space_group_name_H-M   'P 1'
#
loop_
_entity.id
_entity.type
_entity.pdbx_description
1 polymer ?
#
loop_
_entity_poly.entity_id
_entity_poly.type
_entity_poly.pdbx_seq_one_letter_code
_entity_poly.pdbx_strand_id
1 'polypeptide(L)'
;MRDVLRLGALLACVALATSRLGLLAHELVGHGGTALAVGAKVTDVRLFWFAGGWIRYIGAPSVGAALAIAMGGIALETVCGTVLWLAVRGDSLGRRILRGIGAALVLHASWYLATGAFSGFGDGVLLDRELGVARVPVAIAAGAITCGAAFLGAREVLGALAATQRHRIGGTLGAIALAAGLHAALAIGELHVRRDRTYTETMRPERERVIAQELVRWQAANPDAPALERAAETQRIEDAHPHTFPFVIALALATALSVLAGAFRAKPGQGGITRRLLLQWAVTAAIAIAVVIAV
;
A
#
# COMPACT_ATOMS: atom_id res chain seq x y z
N MET A 1 -0.83 28.19 10.93
CA MET A 1 -1.99 27.23 10.99
C MET A 1 -2.69 27.09 9.63
N ARG A 2 -3.13 28.18 8.97
CA ARG A 2 -3.84 28.12 7.68
C ARG A 2 -3.11 27.38 6.57
N ASP A 3 -1.78 27.54 6.45
CA ASP A 3 -0.97 26.89 5.40
C ASP A 3 -0.73 25.40 5.70
N VAL A 4 -0.68 25.01 6.98
CA VAL A 4 -0.61 23.60 7.39
C VAL A 4 -1.89 22.87 7.02
N LEU A 5 -3.06 23.50 7.26
CA LEU A 5 -4.36 22.95 6.88
C LEU A 5 -4.50 22.83 5.35
N ARG A 6 -4.04 23.85 4.60
CA ARG A 6 -4.02 23.78 3.13
C ARG A 6 -3.12 22.66 2.60
N LEU A 7 -1.95 22.48 3.21
CA LEU A 7 -1.07 21.38 2.86
C LEU A 7 -1.72 20.03 3.18
N GLY A 8 -2.29 19.89 4.39
CA GLY A 8 -2.99 18.67 4.79
C GLY A 8 -4.13 18.31 3.84
N ALA A 9 -4.97 19.31 3.48
CA ALA A 9 -6.05 19.11 2.51
C ALA A 9 -5.52 18.72 1.12
N LEU A 10 -4.46 19.38 0.64
CA LEU A 10 -3.82 19.04 -0.63
C LEU A 10 -3.30 17.60 -0.62
N LEU A 11 -2.55 17.22 0.42
CA LEU A 11 -2.01 15.88 0.58
C LEU A 11 -3.12 14.82 0.65
N ALA A 12 -4.21 15.10 1.36
CA ALA A 12 -5.36 14.20 1.44
C ALA A 12 -6.02 13.99 0.06
N CYS A 13 -6.27 15.06 -0.68
CA CYS A 13 -6.86 14.99 -2.01
C CYS A 13 -5.94 14.25 -3.00
N VAL A 14 -4.63 14.57 -2.99
CA VAL A 14 -3.64 13.89 -3.84
C VAL A 14 -3.54 12.41 -3.48
N ALA A 15 -3.48 12.06 -2.20
CA ALA A 15 -3.42 10.68 -1.74
C ALA A 15 -4.68 9.89 -2.14
N LEU A 16 -5.87 10.45 -1.97
CA LEU A 16 -7.12 9.82 -2.39
C LEU A 16 -7.17 9.62 -3.90
N ALA A 17 -6.85 10.65 -4.70
CA ALA A 17 -6.82 10.53 -6.15
C ALA A 17 -5.81 9.45 -6.60
N THR A 18 -4.59 9.50 -6.08
CA THR A 18 -3.51 8.57 -6.45
C THR A 18 -3.84 7.14 -6.04
N SER A 19 -4.34 6.95 -4.82
CA SER A 19 -4.68 5.60 -4.34
C SER A 19 -5.85 5.00 -5.10
N ARG A 20 -6.86 5.78 -5.50
CA ARG A 20 -8.00 5.24 -6.25
C ARG A 20 -7.65 4.93 -7.71
N LEU A 21 -6.96 5.83 -8.39
CA LEU A 21 -6.45 5.56 -9.75
C LEU A 21 -5.41 4.46 -9.75
N GLY A 22 -4.54 4.42 -8.73
CA GLY A 22 -3.57 3.34 -8.51
C GLY A 22 -4.27 1.99 -8.34
N LEU A 23 -5.32 1.92 -7.51
CA LEU A 23 -6.11 0.70 -7.30
C LEU A 23 -6.72 0.18 -8.61
N LEU A 24 -7.34 1.06 -9.40
CA LEU A 24 -7.87 0.69 -10.72
C LEU A 24 -6.77 0.13 -11.63
N ALA A 25 -5.63 0.82 -11.69
CA ALA A 25 -4.49 0.36 -12.48
C ALA A 25 -3.94 -0.98 -11.95
N HIS A 26 -3.76 -1.11 -10.65
CA HIS A 26 -3.23 -2.30 -10.00
C HIS A 26 -4.11 -3.53 -10.25
N GLU A 27 -5.40 -3.45 -9.92
CA GLU A 27 -6.32 -4.57 -10.01
C GLU A 27 -6.70 -4.88 -11.46
N LEU A 28 -7.24 -3.88 -12.20
CA LEU A 28 -7.81 -4.17 -13.52
C LEU A 28 -6.73 -4.35 -14.59
N VAL A 29 -5.74 -3.45 -14.64
CA VAL A 29 -4.71 -3.51 -15.68
C VAL A 29 -3.56 -4.42 -15.26
N GLY A 30 -3.09 -4.30 -14.01
CA GLY A 30 -2.00 -5.10 -13.47
C GLY A 30 -2.37 -6.57 -13.38
N HIS A 31 -3.21 -6.95 -12.44
CA HIS A 31 -3.62 -8.34 -12.28
C HIS A 31 -4.55 -8.82 -13.39
N GLY A 32 -5.63 -8.07 -13.68
CA GLY A 32 -6.62 -8.44 -14.69
C GLY A 32 -6.03 -8.52 -16.08
N GLY A 33 -5.29 -7.49 -16.50
CA GLY A 33 -4.62 -7.46 -17.80
C GLY A 33 -3.59 -8.58 -17.97
N THR A 34 -2.78 -8.84 -16.91
CA THR A 34 -1.82 -9.95 -16.92
C THR A 34 -2.53 -11.30 -16.96
N ALA A 35 -3.62 -11.49 -16.23
CA ALA A 35 -4.41 -12.72 -16.27
C ALA A 35 -4.89 -13.01 -17.70
N LEU A 36 -5.48 -12.02 -18.36
CA LEU A 36 -5.91 -12.15 -19.75
C LEU A 36 -4.74 -12.41 -20.71
N ALA A 37 -3.61 -11.73 -20.52
CA ALA A 37 -2.44 -11.89 -21.38
C ALA A 37 -1.81 -13.30 -21.29
N VAL A 38 -1.91 -13.98 -20.14
CA VAL A 38 -1.42 -15.35 -19.97
C VAL A 38 -2.50 -16.41 -20.24
N GLY A 39 -3.68 -16.01 -20.72
CA GLY A 39 -4.77 -16.92 -21.07
C GLY A 39 -5.64 -17.38 -19.88
N ALA A 40 -5.50 -16.77 -18.72
CA ALA A 40 -6.40 -17.01 -17.59
C ALA A 40 -7.70 -16.20 -17.74
N LYS A 41 -8.75 -16.63 -17.05
CA LYS A 41 -10.07 -15.97 -17.07
C LYS A 41 -10.29 -15.26 -15.76
N VAL A 42 -10.50 -13.95 -15.79
CA VAL A 42 -10.98 -13.17 -14.63
C VAL A 42 -12.44 -13.52 -14.39
N THR A 43 -12.77 -13.92 -13.16
CA THR A 43 -14.12 -14.38 -12.77
C THR A 43 -14.84 -13.41 -11.85
N ASP A 44 -14.10 -12.60 -11.11
CA ASP A 44 -14.68 -11.62 -10.19
C ASP A 44 -13.68 -10.49 -9.91
N VAL A 45 -14.21 -9.30 -9.66
CA VAL A 45 -13.45 -8.09 -9.31
C VAL A 45 -14.19 -7.38 -8.20
N ARG A 46 -13.45 -7.00 -7.15
CA ARG A 46 -14.00 -6.21 -6.06
C ARG A 46 -13.06 -5.05 -5.75
N LEU A 47 -13.55 -3.84 -5.92
CA LEU A 47 -12.85 -2.62 -5.56
C LEU A 47 -13.53 -1.96 -4.36
N PHE A 48 -12.73 -1.51 -3.39
CA PHE A 48 -13.24 -0.76 -2.25
C PHE A 48 -13.08 0.74 -2.53
N TRP A 49 -13.95 1.55 -1.96
CA TRP A 49 -13.96 2.99 -2.20
C TRP A 49 -12.73 3.70 -1.59
N PHE A 50 -12.24 3.19 -0.46
CA PHE A 50 -11.12 3.77 0.29
C PHE A 50 -10.06 2.73 0.67
N ALA A 51 -10.41 1.45 0.80
CA ALA A 51 -9.50 0.37 1.07
C ALA A 51 -8.84 -0.16 -0.22
N GLY A 52 -8.36 -1.39 -0.22
CA GLY A 52 -7.77 -2.05 -1.39
C GLY A 52 -8.79 -2.64 -2.36
N GLY A 53 -8.46 -3.75 -2.96
CA GLY A 53 -9.30 -4.53 -3.85
C GLY A 53 -8.79 -5.95 -3.96
N TRP A 54 -9.42 -6.72 -4.81
CA TRP A 54 -8.95 -8.05 -5.21
C TRP A 54 -9.61 -8.45 -6.53
N ILE A 55 -8.92 -9.30 -7.27
CA ILE A 55 -9.50 -10.02 -8.41
C ILE A 55 -9.43 -11.54 -8.16
N ARG A 56 -10.37 -12.26 -8.74
CA ARG A 56 -10.31 -13.73 -8.87
C ARG A 56 -10.10 -14.11 -10.32
N TYR A 57 -9.27 -15.11 -10.54
CA TYR A 57 -9.04 -15.68 -11.85
C TYR A 57 -8.94 -17.20 -11.75
N ILE A 58 -9.18 -17.87 -12.86
CA ILE A 58 -9.07 -19.32 -13.03
C ILE A 58 -8.30 -19.63 -14.31
N GLY A 59 -7.71 -20.83 -14.37
CA GLY A 59 -7.08 -21.32 -15.59
C GLY A 59 -5.68 -20.74 -15.86
N ALA A 60 -4.92 -20.30 -14.84
CA ALA A 60 -3.53 -19.95 -15.03
C ALA A 60 -2.76 -21.20 -15.52
N PRO A 61 -2.09 -21.14 -16.70
CA PRO A 61 -1.55 -22.32 -17.34
C PRO A 61 -0.31 -22.89 -16.66
N SER A 62 0.32 -22.14 -15.77
CA SER A 62 1.52 -22.55 -15.03
C SER A 62 1.69 -21.75 -13.74
N VAL A 63 2.57 -22.23 -12.84
CA VAL A 63 2.98 -21.48 -11.64
C VAL A 63 3.60 -20.13 -12.04
N GLY A 64 4.42 -20.09 -13.09
CA GLY A 64 5.00 -18.84 -13.60
C GLY A 64 3.94 -17.83 -14.07
N ALA A 65 2.87 -18.31 -14.71
CA ALA A 65 1.73 -17.46 -15.10
C ALA A 65 0.99 -16.94 -13.87
N ALA A 66 0.73 -17.78 -12.87
CA ALA A 66 0.11 -17.35 -11.61
C ALA A 66 0.97 -16.32 -10.87
N LEU A 67 2.29 -16.52 -10.84
CA LEU A 67 3.23 -15.57 -10.26
C LEU A 67 3.24 -14.23 -11.03
N ALA A 68 3.22 -14.28 -12.37
CA ALA A 68 3.12 -13.08 -13.20
C ALA A 68 1.84 -12.29 -12.93
N ILE A 69 0.70 -12.98 -12.76
CA ILE A 69 -0.57 -12.34 -12.39
C ILE A 69 -0.44 -11.68 -11.02
N ALA A 70 0.06 -12.40 -10.01
CA ALA A 70 0.23 -11.87 -8.65
C ALA A 70 1.18 -10.66 -8.62
N MET A 71 2.20 -10.63 -9.48
CA MET A 71 3.14 -9.50 -9.56
C MET A 71 2.67 -8.37 -10.49
N GLY A 72 1.62 -8.59 -11.28
CA GLY A 72 1.16 -7.65 -12.31
C GLY A 72 0.80 -6.28 -11.78
N GLY A 73 0.08 -6.21 -10.67
CA GLY A 73 -0.28 -4.94 -10.01
C GLY A 73 0.95 -4.17 -9.52
N ILE A 74 1.83 -4.85 -8.79
CA ILE A 74 3.09 -4.29 -8.25
C ILE A 74 4.00 -3.80 -9.38
N ALA A 75 4.16 -4.61 -10.43
CA ALA A 75 4.98 -4.26 -11.59
C ALA A 75 4.45 -3.02 -12.32
N LEU A 76 3.14 -2.96 -12.56
CA LEU A 76 2.50 -1.83 -13.22
C LEU A 76 2.68 -0.52 -12.43
N GLU A 77 2.42 -0.54 -11.12
CA GLU A 77 2.62 0.64 -10.27
C GLU A 77 4.08 1.10 -10.26
N THR A 78 5.02 0.16 -10.18
CA THR A 78 6.45 0.46 -10.20
C THR A 78 6.87 1.09 -11.51
N VAL A 79 6.42 0.54 -12.66
CA VAL A 79 6.72 1.09 -13.99
C VAL A 79 6.07 2.46 -14.16
N CYS A 80 4.78 2.60 -13.90
CA CYS A 80 4.06 3.88 -14.02
C CYS A 80 4.67 4.95 -13.12
N GLY A 81 4.97 4.60 -11.86
CA GLY A 81 5.60 5.50 -10.90
C GLY A 81 6.98 5.96 -11.36
N THR A 82 7.81 5.05 -11.85
CA THR A 82 9.16 5.34 -12.37
C THR A 82 9.09 6.21 -13.62
N VAL A 83 8.22 5.87 -14.57
CA VAL A 83 8.03 6.66 -15.80
C VAL A 83 7.57 8.07 -15.45
N LEU A 84 6.58 8.21 -14.57
CA LEU A 84 6.09 9.52 -14.14
C LEU A 84 7.19 10.34 -13.47
N TRP A 85 7.99 9.72 -12.60
CA TRP A 85 9.14 10.35 -11.96
C TRP A 85 10.17 10.84 -12.97
N LEU A 86 10.53 10.03 -13.94
CA LEU A 86 11.58 10.33 -14.92
C LEU A 86 11.11 11.31 -16.01
N ALA A 87 9.86 11.22 -16.46
CA ALA A 87 9.32 12.03 -17.54
C ALA A 87 8.99 13.47 -17.12
N VAL A 88 8.52 13.68 -15.89
CA VAL A 88 8.13 15.01 -15.42
C VAL A 88 9.34 15.85 -15.05
N ARG A 89 9.57 16.93 -15.76
CA ARG A 89 10.70 17.88 -15.58
C ARG A 89 10.21 19.25 -15.10
N GLY A 90 11.08 19.98 -14.38
CA GLY A 90 10.86 21.35 -13.93
C GLY A 90 10.38 21.45 -12.48
N ASP A 91 10.32 22.69 -11.95
CA ASP A 91 10.21 22.98 -10.51
C ASP A 91 8.87 23.62 -10.08
N SER A 92 7.89 23.71 -11.01
CA SER A 92 6.57 24.18 -10.63
C SER A 92 5.91 23.22 -9.64
N LEU A 93 5.06 23.73 -8.74
CA LEU A 93 4.40 22.94 -7.69
C LEU A 93 3.64 21.75 -8.29
N GLY A 94 2.90 21.92 -9.39
CA GLY A 94 2.18 20.84 -10.04
C GLY A 94 3.10 19.72 -10.53
N ARG A 95 4.25 20.05 -11.13
CA ARG A 95 5.24 19.05 -11.59
C ARG A 95 5.90 18.33 -10.42
N ARG A 96 6.17 19.01 -9.31
CA ARG A 96 6.67 18.38 -8.09
C ARG A 96 5.65 17.41 -7.48
N ILE A 97 4.37 17.79 -7.48
CA ILE A 97 3.28 16.88 -7.04
C ILE A 97 3.25 15.64 -7.93
N LEU A 98 3.33 15.78 -9.26
CA LEU A 98 3.34 14.64 -10.17
C LEU A 98 4.55 13.72 -9.93
N ARG A 99 5.76 14.27 -9.71
CA ARG A 99 6.90 13.43 -9.29
C ARG A 99 6.69 12.78 -7.93
N GLY A 100 6.08 13.51 -7.00
CA GLY A 100 5.69 12.96 -5.69
C GLY A 100 4.72 11.79 -5.81
N ILE A 101 3.76 11.87 -6.74
CA ILE A 101 2.85 10.76 -7.08
C ILE A 101 3.63 9.58 -7.66
N GLY A 102 4.56 9.83 -8.59
CA GLY A 102 5.42 8.77 -9.12
C GLY A 102 6.19 8.04 -8.02
N ALA A 103 6.80 8.79 -7.09
CA ALA A 103 7.48 8.21 -5.93
C ALA A 103 6.50 7.46 -4.99
N ALA A 104 5.28 7.97 -4.81
CA ALA A 104 4.26 7.33 -3.96
C ALA A 104 3.77 6.00 -4.53
N LEU A 105 3.62 5.87 -5.86
CA LEU A 105 3.29 4.61 -6.51
C LEU A 105 4.40 3.57 -6.32
N VAL A 106 5.67 3.96 -6.54
CA VAL A 106 6.82 3.06 -6.29
C VAL A 106 6.91 2.68 -4.82
N LEU A 107 6.67 3.64 -3.89
CA LEU A 107 6.66 3.39 -2.47
C LEU A 107 5.57 2.38 -2.09
N HIS A 108 4.34 2.57 -2.58
CA HIS A 108 3.22 1.68 -2.30
C HIS A 108 3.52 0.25 -2.80
N ALA A 109 3.89 0.12 -4.08
CA ALA A 109 4.22 -1.16 -4.69
C ALA A 109 5.36 -1.90 -3.95
N SER A 110 6.44 -1.19 -3.65
CA SER A 110 7.61 -1.79 -2.97
C SER A 110 7.34 -2.08 -1.49
N TRP A 111 6.57 -1.24 -0.78
CA TRP A 111 6.13 -1.52 0.59
C TRP A 111 5.26 -2.79 0.64
N TYR A 112 4.28 -2.87 -0.26
CA TYR A 112 3.37 -4.00 -0.34
C TYR A 112 4.12 -5.30 -0.67
N LEU A 113 5.05 -5.24 -1.64
CA LEU A 113 5.93 -6.36 -1.96
C LEU A 113 6.82 -6.76 -0.77
N ALA A 114 7.46 -5.80 -0.10
CA ALA A 114 8.35 -6.08 1.02
C ALA A 114 7.61 -6.76 2.18
N THR A 115 6.46 -6.21 2.57
CA THR A 115 5.67 -6.74 3.69
C THR A 115 4.96 -8.04 3.32
N GLY A 116 4.42 -8.13 2.10
CA GLY A 116 3.76 -9.33 1.60
C GLY A 116 4.73 -10.51 1.42
N ALA A 117 5.91 -10.29 0.85
CA ALA A 117 6.94 -11.31 0.70
C ALA A 117 7.47 -11.80 2.06
N PHE A 118 7.64 -10.88 3.03
CA PHE A 118 8.12 -11.25 4.36
C PHE A 118 7.08 -12.01 5.19
N SER A 119 5.82 -11.56 5.17
CA SER A 119 4.76 -12.06 6.05
C SER A 119 3.77 -13.00 5.34
N GLY A 120 3.89 -13.18 4.03
CA GLY A 120 3.03 -14.08 3.25
C GLY A 120 1.56 -13.66 3.21
N PHE A 121 1.26 -12.43 2.81
CA PHE A 121 -0.11 -11.95 2.60
C PHE A 121 -0.27 -11.21 1.27
N GLY A 122 -1.51 -10.97 0.88
CA GLY A 122 -1.83 -10.28 -0.37
C GLY A 122 -1.15 -10.96 -1.57
N ASP A 123 -0.60 -10.18 -2.48
CA ASP A 123 0.14 -10.69 -3.65
C ASP A 123 1.42 -11.44 -3.27
N GLY A 124 1.95 -11.16 -2.07
CA GLY A 124 3.11 -11.85 -1.52
C GLY A 124 2.87 -13.32 -1.14
N VAL A 125 1.60 -13.75 -1.02
CA VAL A 125 1.27 -15.16 -0.69
C VAL A 125 1.91 -16.14 -1.65
N LEU A 126 1.86 -15.86 -2.95
CA LEU A 126 2.42 -16.75 -3.95
C LEU A 126 3.95 -16.73 -3.93
N LEU A 127 4.55 -15.56 -3.68
CA LEU A 127 5.99 -15.42 -3.49
C LEU A 127 6.48 -16.24 -2.29
N ASP A 128 5.74 -16.19 -1.18
CA ASP A 128 6.06 -16.95 0.01
C ASP A 128 6.07 -18.46 -0.26
N ARG A 129 5.07 -18.96 -0.99
CA ARG A 129 4.97 -20.38 -1.35
C ARG A 129 6.03 -20.86 -2.35
N GLU A 130 6.32 -20.04 -3.36
CA GLU A 130 7.16 -20.44 -4.50
C GLU A 130 8.64 -20.10 -4.31
N LEU A 131 8.95 -18.99 -3.64
CA LEU A 131 10.33 -18.56 -3.45
C LEU A 131 10.97 -19.10 -2.16
N GLY A 132 10.18 -19.48 -1.15
CA GLY A 132 10.70 -20.03 0.10
C GLY A 132 11.75 -19.10 0.74
N VAL A 133 12.99 -19.61 0.85
CA VAL A 133 14.11 -18.84 1.42
C VAL A 133 14.50 -17.60 0.62
N ALA A 134 14.18 -17.49 -0.66
CA ALA A 134 14.46 -16.31 -1.49
C ALA A 134 13.52 -15.12 -1.17
N ARG A 135 12.47 -15.32 -0.42
CA ARG A 135 11.53 -14.25 -0.01
C ARG A 135 12.20 -13.15 0.81
N VAL A 136 13.17 -13.51 1.67
CA VAL A 136 13.88 -12.54 2.52
C VAL A 136 14.70 -11.54 1.72
N PRO A 137 15.56 -11.95 0.77
CA PRO A 137 16.24 -11.02 -0.12
C PRO A 137 15.26 -10.11 -0.91
N VAL A 138 14.13 -10.65 -1.38
CA VAL A 138 13.09 -9.87 -2.07
C VAL A 138 12.51 -8.80 -1.14
N ALA A 139 12.16 -9.18 0.11
CA ALA A 139 11.64 -8.25 1.10
C ALA A 139 12.64 -7.12 1.44
N ILE A 140 13.92 -7.45 1.59
CA ILE A 140 14.98 -6.48 1.86
C ILE A 140 15.17 -5.52 0.68
N ALA A 141 15.26 -6.04 -0.54
CA ALA A 141 15.42 -5.23 -1.75
C ALA A 141 14.22 -4.28 -1.94
N ALA A 142 13.01 -4.80 -1.82
CA ALA A 142 11.79 -4.00 -1.89
C ALA A 142 11.74 -2.95 -0.76
N GLY A 143 12.15 -3.30 0.46
CA GLY A 143 12.27 -2.37 1.58
C GLY A 143 13.27 -1.22 1.32
N ALA A 144 14.40 -1.51 0.69
CA ALA A 144 15.38 -0.49 0.29
C ALA A 144 14.78 0.46 -0.77
N ILE A 145 14.04 -0.08 -1.76
CA ILE A 145 13.32 0.72 -2.76
C ILE A 145 12.26 1.60 -2.08
N THR A 146 11.52 1.06 -1.12
CA THR A 146 10.53 1.80 -0.31
C THR A 146 11.17 3.01 0.37
N CYS A 147 12.30 2.82 1.05
CA CYS A 147 13.04 3.92 1.70
C CYS A 147 13.52 4.96 0.69
N GLY A 148 14.04 4.54 -0.46
CA GLY A 148 14.47 5.44 -1.54
C GLY A 148 13.29 6.25 -2.10
N ALA A 149 12.16 5.61 -2.39
CA ALA A 149 10.95 6.27 -2.89
C ALA A 149 10.37 7.24 -1.86
N ALA A 150 10.36 6.86 -0.57
CA ALA A 150 9.93 7.72 0.52
C ALA A 150 10.79 8.99 0.63
N PHE A 151 12.12 8.83 0.56
CA PHE A 151 13.06 9.96 0.55
C PHE A 151 12.80 10.90 -0.65
N LEU A 152 12.69 10.34 -1.86
CA LEU A 152 12.49 11.11 -3.08
C LEU A 152 11.12 11.82 -3.06
N GLY A 153 10.05 11.12 -2.71
CA GLY A 153 8.70 11.69 -2.62
C GLY A 153 8.62 12.83 -1.61
N ALA A 154 9.19 12.63 -0.42
CA ALA A 154 9.24 13.66 0.62
C ALA A 154 10.03 14.89 0.15
N ARG A 155 11.17 14.70 -0.50
CA ARG A 155 11.98 15.80 -1.07
C ARG A 155 11.20 16.66 -2.06
N GLU A 156 10.40 16.04 -2.94
CA GLU A 156 9.59 16.76 -3.92
C GLU A 156 8.40 17.47 -3.31
N VAL A 157 7.59 16.75 -2.52
CA VAL A 157 6.36 17.29 -1.95
C VAL A 157 6.66 18.37 -0.91
N LEU A 158 7.63 18.16 -0.02
CA LEU A 158 7.97 19.12 1.02
C LEU A 158 8.81 20.28 0.49
N GLY A 159 9.50 20.10 -0.64
CA GLY A 159 10.10 21.19 -1.39
C GLY A 159 9.08 22.18 -1.98
N ALA A 160 7.81 21.80 -2.07
CA ALA A 160 6.72 22.68 -2.49
C ALA A 160 6.36 23.76 -1.45
N LEU A 161 6.73 23.56 -0.17
CA LEU A 161 6.52 24.57 0.88
C LEU A 161 7.49 25.76 0.72
N ALA A 162 7.00 26.95 1.01
CA ALA A 162 7.85 28.13 1.09
C ALA A 162 8.95 27.96 2.15
N ALA A 163 10.12 28.59 1.94
CA ALA A 163 11.26 28.46 2.84
C ALA A 163 10.95 28.73 4.31
N THR A 164 10.10 29.72 4.59
CA THR A 164 9.62 30.10 5.91
C THR A 164 8.74 29.05 6.59
N GLN A 165 8.07 28.21 5.81
CA GLN A 165 7.19 27.15 6.32
C GLN A 165 7.94 25.84 6.56
N ARG A 166 9.08 25.62 5.88
CA ARG A 166 9.89 24.42 6.05
C ARG A 166 10.53 24.30 7.42
N HIS A 167 10.81 25.42 8.09
CA HIS A 167 11.34 25.43 9.45
C HIS A 167 10.32 25.01 10.50
N ARG A 168 9.06 24.81 10.09
CA ARG A 168 7.98 24.29 10.95
C ARG A 168 7.76 22.80 10.70
N ILE A 169 8.80 21.99 10.95
CA ILE A 169 8.76 20.52 10.82
C ILE A 169 7.50 19.94 11.46
N GLY A 170 7.14 20.40 12.67
CA GLY A 170 5.92 19.95 13.35
C GLY A 170 4.63 20.21 12.57
N GLY A 171 4.52 21.35 11.89
CA GLY A 171 3.35 21.67 11.06
C GLY A 171 3.26 20.77 9.82
N THR A 172 4.40 20.45 9.20
CA THR A 172 4.46 19.54 8.05
C THR A 172 4.12 18.11 8.45
N LEU A 173 4.70 17.63 9.55
CA LEU A 173 4.38 16.30 10.10
C LEU A 173 2.89 16.22 10.47
N GLY A 174 2.33 17.30 11.06
CA GLY A 174 0.91 17.39 11.36
C GLY A 174 0.02 17.32 10.12
N ALA A 175 0.41 17.98 9.01
CA ALA A 175 -0.32 17.90 7.74
C ALA A 175 -0.28 16.49 7.13
N ILE A 176 0.88 15.82 7.17
CA ILE A 176 1.04 14.43 6.71
C ILE A 176 0.20 13.49 7.59
N ALA A 177 0.29 13.62 8.91
CA ALA A 177 -0.46 12.79 9.84
C ALA A 177 -1.99 12.97 9.66
N LEU A 178 -2.45 14.20 9.42
CA LEU A 178 -3.85 14.48 9.12
C LEU A 178 -4.31 13.79 7.84
N ALA A 179 -3.55 13.90 6.76
CA ALA A 179 -3.87 13.26 5.47
C ALA A 179 -3.87 11.73 5.57
N ALA A 180 -2.84 11.16 6.18
CA ALA A 180 -2.72 9.71 6.39
C ALA A 180 -3.80 9.18 7.34
N GLY A 181 -4.07 9.90 8.44
CA GLY A 181 -5.12 9.54 9.40
C GLY A 181 -6.52 9.56 8.79
N LEU A 182 -6.82 10.56 7.95
CA LEU A 182 -8.09 10.62 7.22
C LEU A 182 -8.23 9.43 6.26
N HIS A 183 -7.19 9.13 5.49
CA HIS A 183 -7.21 8.00 4.54
C HIS A 183 -7.39 6.67 5.28
N ALA A 184 -6.64 6.45 6.35
CA ALA A 184 -6.74 5.25 7.18
C ALA A 184 -8.13 5.12 7.81
N ALA A 185 -8.70 6.20 8.35
CA ALA A 185 -10.03 6.19 8.95
C ALA A 185 -11.12 5.83 7.94
N LEU A 186 -11.04 6.37 6.71
CA LEU A 186 -11.97 6.03 5.63
C LEU A 186 -11.84 4.56 5.22
N ALA A 187 -10.62 4.05 5.04
CA ALA A 187 -10.37 2.66 4.67
C ALA A 187 -10.82 1.67 5.76
N ILE A 188 -10.46 1.93 7.02
CA ILE A 188 -10.86 1.09 8.16
C ILE A 188 -12.39 1.12 8.34
N GLY A 189 -13.00 2.30 8.23
CA GLY A 189 -14.45 2.46 8.31
C GLY A 189 -15.18 1.66 7.23
N GLU A 190 -14.70 1.71 5.99
CA GLU A 190 -15.26 0.92 4.91
C GLU A 190 -15.13 -0.59 5.13
N LEU A 191 -13.94 -1.05 5.51
CA LEU A 191 -13.70 -2.48 5.79
C LEU A 191 -14.58 -2.99 6.94
N HIS A 192 -14.78 -2.17 7.98
CA HIS A 192 -15.67 -2.50 9.09
C HIS A 192 -17.14 -2.64 8.65
N VAL A 193 -17.60 -1.78 7.73
CA VAL A 193 -18.98 -1.82 7.21
C VAL A 193 -19.16 -2.97 6.23
N ARG A 194 -18.26 -3.13 5.27
CA ARG A 194 -18.39 -4.13 4.20
C ARG A 194 -18.14 -5.56 4.67
N ARG A 195 -17.27 -5.77 5.67
CA ARG A 195 -16.95 -7.09 6.26
C ARG A 195 -16.60 -8.15 5.21
N ASP A 196 -15.84 -7.76 4.18
CA ASP A 196 -15.46 -8.67 3.09
C ASP A 196 -14.49 -9.73 3.59
N ARG A 197 -14.95 -10.99 3.60
CA ARG A 197 -14.18 -12.14 4.08
C ARG A 197 -13.00 -12.44 3.15
N THR A 198 -13.20 -12.33 1.84
CA THR A 198 -12.13 -12.61 0.86
C THR A 198 -10.96 -11.65 1.06
N TYR A 199 -11.24 -10.36 1.17
CA TYR A 199 -10.21 -9.36 1.44
C TYR A 199 -9.49 -9.63 2.78
N THR A 200 -10.26 -9.92 3.84
CA THR A 200 -9.70 -10.21 5.16
C THR A 200 -8.77 -11.42 5.14
N GLU A 201 -9.19 -12.52 4.50
CA GLU A 201 -8.37 -13.73 4.38
C GLU A 201 -7.12 -13.52 3.51
N THR A 202 -7.24 -12.75 2.40
CA THR A 202 -6.11 -12.43 1.53
C THR A 202 -5.04 -11.60 2.27
N MET A 203 -5.48 -10.69 3.15
CA MET A 203 -4.59 -9.82 3.92
C MET A 203 -4.08 -10.43 5.22
N ARG A 204 -4.53 -11.66 5.57
CA ARG A 204 -4.08 -12.35 6.78
C ARG A 204 -2.68 -12.91 6.59
N PRO A 205 -1.70 -12.60 7.49
CA PRO A 205 -0.36 -13.16 7.44
C PRO A 205 -0.36 -14.70 7.50
N GLU A 206 0.63 -15.32 6.87
CA GLU A 206 0.75 -16.79 6.82
C GLU A 206 0.73 -17.43 8.21
N ARG A 207 1.50 -16.88 9.15
CA ARG A 207 1.53 -17.35 10.55
C ARG A 207 0.12 -17.48 11.12
N GLU A 208 -0.72 -16.47 10.97
CA GLU A 208 -2.10 -16.48 11.50
C GLU A 208 -2.97 -17.51 10.78
N ARG A 209 -2.75 -17.71 9.48
CA ARG A 209 -3.47 -18.73 8.70
C ARG A 209 -3.10 -20.14 9.15
N VAL A 210 -1.82 -20.41 9.40
CA VAL A 210 -1.34 -21.72 9.87
C VAL A 210 -1.90 -22.01 11.25
N ILE A 211 -1.78 -21.07 12.20
CA ILE A 211 -2.36 -21.19 13.54
C ILE A 211 -3.86 -21.48 13.49
N ALA A 212 -4.61 -20.72 12.69
CA ALA A 212 -6.04 -20.91 12.54
C ALA A 212 -6.40 -22.32 11.98
N GLN A 213 -5.62 -22.79 11.00
CA GLN A 213 -5.82 -24.12 10.41
C GLN A 213 -5.53 -25.25 11.41
N GLU A 214 -4.46 -25.14 12.19
CA GLU A 214 -4.11 -26.12 13.22
C GLU A 214 -5.17 -26.16 14.32
N LEU A 215 -5.64 -24.98 14.78
CA LEU A 215 -6.73 -24.89 15.76
C LEU A 215 -8.03 -25.55 15.25
N VAL A 216 -8.40 -25.29 13.99
CA VAL A 216 -9.59 -25.92 13.39
C VAL A 216 -9.44 -27.44 13.33
N ARG A 217 -8.27 -27.96 12.93
CA ARG A 217 -8.00 -29.40 12.89
C ARG A 217 -8.07 -30.01 14.29
N TRP A 218 -7.47 -29.37 15.28
CA TRP A 218 -7.49 -29.85 16.66
C TRP A 218 -8.93 -29.85 17.24
N GLN A 219 -9.71 -28.77 17.03
CA GLN A 219 -11.09 -28.70 17.47
C GLN A 219 -11.98 -29.75 16.81
N ALA A 220 -11.76 -30.05 15.54
CA ALA A 220 -12.49 -31.12 14.85
C ALA A 220 -12.17 -32.50 15.41
N ALA A 221 -10.93 -32.72 15.89
CA ALA A 221 -10.53 -33.96 16.56
C ALA A 221 -10.98 -34.03 18.05
N ASN A 222 -11.26 -32.89 18.68
CA ASN A 222 -11.59 -32.77 20.10
C ASN A 222 -12.84 -31.88 20.29
N PRO A 223 -14.01 -32.26 19.76
CA PRO A 223 -15.20 -31.39 19.74
C PRO A 223 -15.71 -31.05 21.16
N ASP A 224 -15.57 -31.98 22.11
CA ASP A 224 -16.06 -31.85 23.48
C ASP A 224 -15.00 -31.35 24.48
N ALA A 225 -13.82 -30.89 23.97
CA ALA A 225 -12.74 -30.41 24.84
C ALA A 225 -13.20 -29.25 25.72
N PRO A 226 -12.88 -29.28 27.04
CA PRO A 226 -13.16 -28.16 27.95
C PRO A 226 -12.50 -26.85 27.52
N ALA A 227 -13.07 -25.70 27.93
CA ALA A 227 -12.55 -24.39 27.58
C ALA A 227 -11.09 -24.20 28.01
N LEU A 228 -10.68 -24.75 29.17
CA LEU A 228 -9.31 -24.69 29.67
C LEU A 228 -8.33 -25.44 28.73
N GLU A 229 -8.73 -26.64 28.27
CA GLU A 229 -7.91 -27.44 27.35
C GLU A 229 -7.76 -26.74 25.99
N ARG A 230 -8.85 -26.16 25.47
CA ARG A 230 -8.83 -25.35 24.26
C ARG A 230 -7.87 -24.16 24.38
N ALA A 231 -7.87 -23.47 25.53
CA ALA A 231 -6.99 -22.35 25.78
C ALA A 231 -5.51 -22.80 25.86
N ALA A 232 -5.23 -23.92 26.54
CA ALA A 232 -3.89 -24.49 26.63
C ALA A 232 -3.35 -24.92 25.25
N GLU A 233 -4.19 -25.55 24.42
CA GLU A 233 -3.79 -25.95 23.08
C GLU A 233 -3.58 -24.73 22.15
N THR A 234 -4.43 -23.71 22.27
CA THR A 234 -4.23 -22.44 21.54
C THR A 234 -2.85 -21.86 21.86
N GLN A 235 -2.52 -21.78 23.15
CA GLN A 235 -1.21 -21.27 23.57
C GLN A 235 -0.06 -22.16 23.05
N ARG A 236 -0.21 -23.48 23.09
CA ARG A 236 0.79 -24.43 22.57
C ARG A 236 1.06 -24.23 21.09
N ILE A 237 -0.02 -24.05 20.28
CA ILE A 237 0.09 -23.81 18.84
C ILE A 237 0.73 -22.45 18.57
N GLU A 238 0.34 -21.40 19.30
CA GLU A 238 0.94 -20.07 19.18
C GLU A 238 2.44 -20.06 19.50
N ASP A 239 2.85 -20.78 20.56
CA ASP A 239 4.26 -20.94 20.97
C ASP A 239 5.08 -21.74 19.96
N ALA A 240 4.45 -22.71 19.27
CA ALA A 240 5.09 -23.46 18.18
C ALA A 240 5.34 -22.60 16.92
N HIS A 241 4.60 -21.50 16.76
CA HIS A 241 4.72 -20.55 15.68
C HIS A 241 5.11 -19.15 16.23
N PRO A 242 6.33 -18.93 16.70
CA PRO A 242 6.74 -17.69 17.33
C PRO A 242 6.62 -16.51 16.36
N HIS A 243 6.39 -15.31 16.93
CA HIS A 243 6.42 -14.08 16.14
C HIS A 243 7.79 -13.92 15.49
N THR A 244 7.81 -13.74 14.18
CA THR A 244 9.01 -13.39 13.43
C THR A 244 9.47 -11.98 13.80
N PHE A 245 10.73 -11.66 13.45
CA PHE A 245 11.28 -10.31 13.59
C PHE A 245 10.26 -9.25 13.17
N PRO A 246 10.11 -8.14 13.92
CA PRO A 246 9.12 -7.09 13.62
C PRO A 246 9.51 -6.28 12.37
N PHE A 247 9.64 -6.96 11.24
CA PHE A 247 10.08 -6.40 9.96
C PHE A 247 9.24 -5.21 9.53
N VAL A 248 7.91 -5.32 9.67
CA VAL A 248 6.98 -4.24 9.30
C VAL A 248 7.25 -2.98 10.13
N ILE A 249 7.52 -3.14 11.44
CA ILE A 249 7.85 -2.03 12.32
C ILE A 249 9.21 -1.42 11.93
N ALA A 250 10.22 -2.27 11.71
CA ALA A 250 11.54 -1.80 11.28
C ALA A 250 11.47 -1.06 9.94
N LEU A 251 10.72 -1.59 8.98
CA LEU A 251 10.49 -0.95 7.69
C LEU A 251 9.73 0.37 7.83
N ALA A 252 8.71 0.44 8.69
CA ALA A 252 7.97 1.66 8.96
C ALA A 252 8.87 2.75 9.55
N LEU A 253 9.72 2.40 10.51
CA LEU A 253 10.70 3.32 11.10
C LEU A 253 11.73 3.79 10.07
N ALA A 254 12.30 2.88 9.28
CA ALA A 254 13.24 3.22 8.21
C ALA A 254 12.61 4.14 7.16
N THR A 255 11.35 3.88 6.79
CA THR A 255 10.57 4.72 5.87
C THR A 255 10.34 6.12 6.46
N ALA A 256 9.95 6.21 7.74
CA ALA A 256 9.77 7.48 8.43
C ALA A 256 11.08 8.29 8.50
N LEU A 257 12.21 7.65 8.81
CA LEU A 257 13.53 8.28 8.78
C LEU A 257 13.90 8.76 7.37
N SER A 258 13.57 7.99 6.33
CA SER A 258 13.78 8.37 4.93
C SER A 258 12.94 9.59 4.53
N VAL A 259 11.68 9.67 4.98
CA VAL A 259 10.82 10.86 4.81
C VAL A 259 11.44 12.08 5.48
N LEU A 260 11.92 11.95 6.72
CA LEU A 260 12.59 13.04 7.43
C LEU A 260 13.86 13.49 6.69
N ALA A 261 14.71 12.56 6.27
CA ALA A 261 15.92 12.87 5.52
C ALA A 261 15.61 13.56 4.19
N GLY A 262 14.57 13.12 3.47
CA GLY A 262 14.06 13.77 2.26
C GLY A 262 13.58 15.20 2.53
N ALA A 263 12.86 15.41 3.62
CA ALA A 263 12.38 16.72 4.06
C ALA A 263 13.54 17.70 4.30
N PHE A 264 14.60 17.26 4.98
CA PHE A 264 15.80 18.08 5.22
C PHE A 264 16.56 18.44 3.92
N ARG A 265 16.51 17.57 2.92
CA ARG A 265 17.15 17.77 1.60
C ARG A 265 16.23 18.46 0.60
N ALA A 266 15.00 18.80 0.96
CA ALA A 266 14.06 19.46 0.08
C ALA A 266 14.52 20.88 -0.29
N LYS A 267 14.63 21.15 -1.60
CA LYS A 267 14.90 22.51 -2.10
C LYS A 267 13.60 23.31 -2.19
N PRO A 268 13.61 24.63 -1.94
CA PRO A 268 12.43 25.47 -2.14
C PRO A 268 11.95 25.37 -3.59
N GLY A 269 10.66 25.11 -3.76
CA GLY A 269 9.99 25.16 -5.05
C GLY A 269 9.46 26.56 -5.33
N GLN A 270 9.11 26.82 -6.59
CA GLN A 270 8.40 28.03 -7.01
C GLN A 270 6.89 27.83 -6.86
N GLY A 271 6.21 28.81 -6.31
CA GLY A 271 4.75 28.85 -6.16
C GLY A 271 4.24 28.36 -4.81
N GLY A 272 3.04 28.79 -4.44
CA GLY A 272 2.32 28.43 -3.22
C GLY A 272 1.11 27.55 -3.50
N ILE A 273 0.51 27.01 -2.43
CA ILE A 273 -0.74 26.22 -2.52
C ILE A 273 -1.90 27.20 -2.76
N THR A 274 -2.34 27.28 -4.02
CA THR A 274 -3.46 28.13 -4.42
C THR A 274 -4.80 27.43 -4.21
N ARG A 275 -5.88 28.22 -4.06
CA ARG A 275 -7.26 27.68 -3.99
C ARG A 275 -7.61 26.88 -5.25
N ARG A 276 -7.13 27.31 -6.42
CA ARG A 276 -7.36 26.63 -7.69
C ARG A 276 -6.72 25.23 -7.69
N LEU A 277 -5.49 25.11 -7.21
CA LEU A 277 -4.79 23.84 -7.11
C LEU A 277 -5.53 22.87 -6.16
N LEU A 278 -5.96 23.36 -4.99
CA LEU A 278 -6.76 22.57 -4.04
C LEU A 278 -8.04 22.05 -4.68
N LEU A 279 -8.78 22.93 -5.37
CA LEU A 279 -10.03 22.56 -6.03
C LEU A 279 -9.79 21.53 -7.15
N GLN A 280 -8.74 21.70 -7.95
CA GLN A 280 -8.38 20.72 -8.99
C GLN A 280 -8.15 19.33 -8.40
N TRP A 281 -7.37 19.21 -7.33
CA TRP A 281 -7.12 17.91 -6.70
C TRP A 281 -8.34 17.36 -5.96
N ALA A 282 -9.17 18.18 -5.36
CA ALA A 282 -10.43 17.75 -4.76
C ALA A 282 -11.39 17.15 -5.80
N VAL A 283 -11.52 17.81 -6.96
CA VAL A 283 -12.32 17.30 -8.08
C VAL A 283 -11.72 16.00 -8.63
N THR A 284 -10.40 15.94 -8.81
CA THR A 284 -9.72 14.70 -9.26
C THR A 284 -9.96 13.55 -8.30
N ALA A 285 -9.88 13.79 -6.99
CA ALA A 285 -10.16 12.75 -5.97
C ALA A 285 -11.62 12.30 -6.03
N ALA A 286 -12.57 13.22 -6.15
CA ALA A 286 -13.99 12.91 -6.26
C ALA A 286 -14.28 12.06 -7.52
N ILE A 287 -13.70 12.42 -8.67
CA ILE A 287 -13.85 11.65 -9.91
C ILE A 287 -13.24 10.25 -9.75
N ALA A 288 -12.03 10.15 -9.18
CA ALA A 288 -11.38 8.85 -8.97
C ALA A 288 -12.19 7.92 -8.07
N ILE A 289 -12.78 8.45 -6.99
CA ILE A 289 -13.69 7.70 -6.12
C ILE A 289 -14.96 7.29 -6.87
N ALA A 290 -15.56 8.21 -7.63
CA ALA A 290 -16.77 7.92 -8.41
C ALA A 290 -16.54 6.81 -9.45
N VAL A 291 -15.36 6.79 -10.10
CA VAL A 291 -14.99 5.72 -11.04
C VAL A 291 -14.87 4.38 -10.32
N VAL A 292 -14.23 4.33 -9.13
CA VAL A 292 -14.14 3.08 -8.33
C VAL A 292 -15.52 2.59 -7.88
N ILE A 293 -16.45 3.50 -7.59
CA ILE A 293 -17.82 3.14 -7.20
C ILE A 293 -18.60 2.55 -8.40
N ALA A 294 -18.32 3.03 -9.61
CA ALA A 294 -19.02 2.62 -10.82
C ALA A 294 -18.54 1.29 -11.43
N VAL A 295 -17.34 0.82 -11.03
CA VAL A 295 -16.75 -0.48 -11.45
C VAL A 295 -17.11 -1.57 -10.44
#